data_d77f28315889bb13547947f9fb95ad73
#
_entry.id   d77f28315889bb13547947f9fb95ad73
#
_cell.length_a   1.000
_cell.length_b   1.000
_cell.length_c   1.000
_cell.angle_alpha   90.00
_cell.angle_beta   90.00
_cell.angle_gamma   90.00
#
_symmetry.space_group_name_H-M   'P 1'
#
loop_
_entity.id
_entity.type
_entity.pdbx_description
1 polymer ?
#
loop_
_entity_poly.entity_id
_entity_poly.type
_entity_poly.pdbx_seq_one_letter_code
_entity_poly.pdbx_strand_id
1 'polypeptide(L)'
;NEEDCLALSLVTDTISDFEKASSPLLKVGFADQPQKFATESGELVHRQFDIIVQTAHKDYDKNKISLRKNKHKKDGSGKKRGIKKVGTRTHRKVIPKAQKIIQVPRDKICPNCKNSFLRKTDKVAERNIIDLVFLKSAIKKIVFKYRGFQGYCPKCSRYHSPSGIRQFDRQQIYGHGFQVWMVYQRLELRLPYRTIVRAIEELFNESINSDTAARCLTYVSRFYQETEQKLLGNLLNNPFVHVDE
;
A
#
# COMPACT_ATOMS: atom_id res chain seq x y z
N ASN A 1 19.31 -27.58 7.64
CA ASN A 1 19.65 -28.92 7.17
C ASN A 1 21.07 -29.25 7.62
N GLU A 2 21.26 -30.40 8.30
CA GLU A 2 22.58 -30.74 8.89
C GLU A 2 23.66 -30.88 7.81
N GLU A 3 23.29 -31.44 6.64
CA GLU A 3 24.16 -31.58 5.47
C GLU A 3 24.60 -30.25 4.87
N ASP A 4 23.73 -29.26 4.84
CA ASP A 4 24.06 -27.92 4.33
C ASP A 4 24.99 -27.18 5.28
N CYS A 5 24.81 -27.34 6.60
CA CYS A 5 25.70 -26.78 7.59
C CYS A 5 27.10 -27.43 7.54
N LEU A 6 27.15 -28.74 7.31
CA LEU A 6 28.44 -29.47 7.12
C LEU A 6 29.12 -29.03 5.81
N ALA A 7 28.37 -28.88 4.72
CA ALA A 7 28.90 -28.39 3.45
C ALA A 7 29.44 -26.96 3.58
N LEU A 8 28.70 -26.07 4.29
CA LEU A 8 29.16 -24.71 4.53
C LEU A 8 30.41 -24.64 5.39
N SER A 9 30.52 -25.48 6.43
CA SER A 9 31.71 -25.59 7.27
C SER A 9 32.92 -26.06 6.45
N LEU A 10 32.76 -27.08 5.62
CA LEU A 10 33.81 -27.59 4.72
C LEU A 10 34.30 -26.54 3.72
N VAL A 11 33.37 -25.76 3.14
CA VAL A 11 33.71 -24.65 2.24
C VAL A 11 34.47 -23.55 2.98
N THR A 12 34.01 -23.19 4.18
CA THR A 12 34.71 -22.19 5.02
C THR A 12 36.12 -22.62 5.40
N ASP A 13 36.29 -23.88 5.79
CA ASP A 13 37.58 -24.44 6.13
C ASP A 13 38.55 -24.49 4.94
N THR A 14 38.01 -24.88 3.76
CA THR A 14 38.83 -24.89 2.52
C THR A 14 39.23 -23.49 2.07
N ILE A 15 38.36 -22.49 2.21
CA ILE A 15 38.72 -21.09 1.93
C ILE A 15 39.79 -20.60 2.90
N SER A 16 39.66 -20.91 4.19
CA SER A 16 40.63 -20.51 5.22
C SER A 16 42.00 -21.15 4.98
N ASP A 17 42.02 -22.41 4.56
CA ASP A 17 43.26 -23.10 4.23
C ASP A 17 43.93 -22.57 2.94
N PHE A 18 43.11 -22.23 1.95
CA PHE A 18 43.58 -21.54 0.75
C PHE A 18 44.15 -20.15 1.07
N GLU A 19 43.52 -19.41 1.96
CA GLU A 19 43.99 -18.12 2.44
C GLU A 19 45.36 -18.24 3.10
N LYS A 20 45.51 -19.18 4.03
CA LYS A 20 46.82 -19.46 4.70
C LYS A 20 47.91 -19.84 3.73
N ALA A 21 47.60 -20.65 2.71
CA ALA A 21 48.54 -21.09 1.70
C ALA A 21 48.94 -20.01 0.70
N SER A 22 48.02 -19.14 0.32
CA SER A 22 48.21 -18.12 -0.73
C SER A 22 48.69 -16.76 -0.19
N SER A 23 48.46 -16.45 1.07
CA SER A 23 48.84 -15.19 1.71
C SER A 23 50.33 -14.80 1.54
N PRO A 24 51.29 -15.73 1.63
CA PRO A 24 52.72 -15.40 1.39
C PRO A 24 53.05 -15.19 -0.09
N LEU A 25 52.24 -15.72 -1.02
CA LEU A 25 52.50 -15.69 -2.47
C LEU A 25 51.89 -14.44 -3.16
N LEU A 26 50.72 -14.05 -2.72
CA LEU A 26 49.94 -13.05 -3.38
C LEU A 26 49.96 -11.75 -2.56
N LYS A 27 50.77 -11.06 -2.18
CA LYS A 27 50.77 -9.76 -1.46
C LYS A 27 49.39 -9.02 -1.41
N VAL A 28 48.32 -9.81 -1.30
CA VAL A 28 46.93 -9.38 -1.25
C VAL A 28 46.43 -9.62 0.17
N GLY A 29 45.78 -8.61 0.77
CA GLY A 29 45.17 -8.76 2.07
C GLY A 29 43.76 -9.35 1.93
N PHE A 30 43.40 -10.28 2.80
CA PHE A 30 42.05 -10.82 2.91
C PHE A 30 41.23 -9.99 3.91
N ALA A 31 39.91 -10.06 3.85
CA ALA A 31 39.03 -9.18 4.60
C ALA A 31 39.14 -9.27 6.13
N ASP A 32 39.58 -10.43 6.63
CA ASP A 32 39.76 -10.72 8.06
C ASP A 32 41.22 -10.51 8.56
N GLN A 33 42.11 -10.12 7.67
CA GLN A 33 43.49 -9.76 8.08
C GLN A 33 43.51 -8.38 8.77
N PRO A 34 44.39 -8.18 9.77
CA PRO A 34 44.55 -6.87 10.38
C PRO A 34 44.86 -5.82 9.31
N GLN A 35 44.10 -4.73 9.29
CA GLN A 35 44.23 -3.68 8.28
C GLN A 35 45.69 -3.20 8.19
N LYS A 36 46.26 -3.30 7.01
CA LYS A 36 47.55 -2.65 6.71
C LYS A 36 47.32 -1.15 6.82
N PHE A 37 48.27 -0.46 7.45
CA PHE A 37 48.21 1.00 7.55
C PHE A 37 47.93 1.59 6.17
N ALA A 38 46.84 2.40 6.09
CA ALA A 38 46.47 3.03 4.85
C ALA A 38 47.58 3.99 4.39
N THR A 39 47.89 3.99 3.11
CA THR A 39 48.74 5.04 2.53
C THR A 39 48.00 6.38 2.56
N GLU A 40 48.74 7.50 2.63
CA GLU A 40 48.12 8.84 2.65
C GLU A 40 47.07 9.05 1.52
N SER A 41 47.35 8.53 0.33
CA SER A 41 46.41 8.54 -0.79
C SER A 41 45.20 7.64 -0.54
N GLY A 42 45.34 6.53 0.14
CA GLY A 42 44.23 5.64 0.52
C GLY A 42 43.34 6.27 1.55
N GLU A 43 43.88 6.99 2.53
CA GLU A 43 43.09 7.73 3.52
C GLU A 43 42.30 8.90 2.89
N LEU A 44 42.87 9.62 1.92
CA LEU A 44 42.17 10.66 1.18
C LEU A 44 40.98 10.11 0.41
N VAL A 45 41.14 9.00 -0.29
CA VAL A 45 40.07 8.33 -1.00
C VAL A 45 38.98 7.83 -0.03
N HIS A 46 39.38 7.26 1.09
CA HIS A 46 38.44 6.79 2.11
C HIS A 46 37.60 7.93 2.69
N ARG A 47 38.23 9.07 3.01
CA ARG A 47 37.51 10.27 3.47
C ARG A 47 36.51 10.79 2.43
N GLN A 48 36.87 10.74 1.15
CA GLN A 48 35.93 11.15 0.09
C GLN A 48 34.73 10.21 -0.01
N PHE A 49 34.96 8.91 0.10
CA PHE A 49 33.88 7.92 0.14
C PHE A 49 32.99 8.10 1.37
N ASP A 50 33.55 8.34 2.54
CA ASP A 50 32.78 8.60 3.76
C ASP A 50 31.87 9.83 3.64
N ILE A 51 32.38 10.89 2.99
CA ILE A 51 31.55 12.08 2.73
C ILE A 51 30.39 11.77 1.80
N ILE A 52 30.63 10.99 0.74
CA ILE A 52 29.59 10.56 -0.20
C ILE A 52 28.55 9.70 0.52
N VAL A 53 28.96 8.71 1.30
CA VAL A 53 28.08 7.84 2.06
C VAL A 53 27.27 8.62 3.08
N GLN A 54 27.90 9.52 3.85
CA GLN A 54 27.20 10.37 4.80
C GLN A 54 26.20 11.30 4.13
N THR A 55 26.54 11.84 2.93
CA THR A 55 25.64 12.70 2.17
C THR A 55 24.44 11.89 1.65
N ALA A 56 24.66 10.70 1.13
CA ALA A 56 23.62 9.78 0.69
C ALA A 56 22.69 9.38 1.85
N HIS A 57 23.25 9.09 3.01
CA HIS A 57 22.45 8.77 4.21
C HIS A 57 21.66 9.98 4.72
N LYS A 58 22.22 11.19 4.68
CA LYS A 58 21.48 12.42 5.04
C LYS A 58 20.25 12.64 4.16
N ASP A 59 20.36 12.38 2.88
CA ASP A 59 19.23 12.50 1.96
C ASP A 59 18.21 11.38 2.13
N TYR A 60 18.67 10.18 2.46
CA TYR A 60 17.82 9.05 2.81
C TYR A 60 17.04 9.31 4.12
N ASP A 61 17.68 9.88 5.12
CA ASP A 61 17.06 10.23 6.40
C ASP A 61 16.04 11.38 6.29
N LYS A 62 16.24 12.33 5.38
CA LYS A 62 15.26 13.38 5.08
C LYS A 62 13.96 12.82 4.50
N ASN A 63 14.03 11.69 3.80
CA ASN A 63 12.89 11.01 3.21
C ASN A 63 12.24 9.97 4.14
N LYS A 64 12.79 9.72 5.31
CA LYS A 64 12.14 8.90 6.32
C LYS A 64 10.82 9.58 6.70
N ILE A 65 9.73 8.85 6.52
CA ILE A 65 8.40 9.25 6.98
C ILE A 65 8.52 9.43 8.50
N SER A 66 8.65 10.68 8.94
CA SER A 66 8.56 10.97 10.35
C SER A 66 7.14 10.66 10.78
N LEU A 67 6.95 9.56 11.49
CA LEU A 67 5.73 9.32 12.23
C LEU A 67 5.52 10.56 13.10
N ARG A 68 4.53 11.38 12.80
CA ARG A 68 4.15 12.50 13.66
C ARG A 68 3.87 11.90 15.03
N LYS A 69 4.82 12.05 15.95
CA LYS A 69 4.56 11.76 17.37
C LYS A 69 3.31 12.55 17.69
N ASN A 70 2.23 11.86 18.06
CA ASN A 70 1.06 12.51 18.57
C ASN A 70 1.55 13.46 19.66
N LYS A 71 1.50 14.76 19.42
CA LYS A 71 1.77 15.75 20.44
C LYS A 71 0.74 15.48 21.52
N HIS A 72 1.14 14.81 22.59
CA HIS A 72 0.34 14.75 23.79
C HIS A 72 -0.10 16.18 24.06
N LYS A 73 -1.39 16.42 24.08
CA LYS A 73 -1.95 17.68 24.48
C LYS A 73 -1.40 17.96 25.86
N LYS A 74 -0.52 18.97 25.98
CA LYS A 74 -0.23 19.54 27.29
C LYS A 74 -1.55 20.11 27.78
N ASP A 75 -2.07 19.52 28.83
CA ASP A 75 -3.17 20.07 29.58
C ASP A 75 -2.76 21.44 30.09
N GLY A 76 -3.56 22.44 29.88
CA GLY A 76 -3.39 23.73 30.54
C GLY A 76 -3.16 24.89 29.59
N SER A 77 -4.21 25.38 29.07
CA SER A 77 -4.66 26.78 28.89
C SER A 77 -5.71 26.80 27.78
N GLY A 78 -6.91 27.17 28.18
CA GLY A 78 -8.08 27.18 27.32
C GLY A 78 -7.99 28.20 26.21
N LYS A 79 -7.24 27.89 25.16
CA LYS A 79 -7.47 28.51 23.85
C LYS A 79 -8.77 27.98 23.34
N LYS A 80 -9.85 28.76 23.45
CA LYS A 80 -11.13 28.56 22.80
C LYS A 80 -10.84 28.05 21.39
N ARG A 81 -11.31 26.83 21.07
CA ARG A 81 -11.26 26.31 19.70
C ARG A 81 -11.91 27.35 18.82
N GLY A 82 -11.11 28.04 18.03
CA GLY A 82 -11.65 29.00 17.06
C GLY A 82 -12.72 28.27 16.26
N ILE A 83 -13.92 28.86 16.22
CA ILE A 83 -15.03 28.40 15.40
C ILE A 83 -14.43 28.18 14.01
N LYS A 84 -14.42 26.92 13.55
CA LYS A 84 -13.99 26.61 12.18
C LYS A 84 -14.80 27.52 11.30
N LYS A 85 -14.15 28.46 10.60
CA LYS A 85 -14.82 29.35 9.65
C LYS A 85 -15.70 28.48 8.78
N VAL A 86 -17.02 28.64 8.91
CA VAL A 86 -18.01 28.02 8.04
C VAL A 86 -17.68 28.55 6.64
N GLY A 87 -17.02 27.76 5.80
CA GLY A 87 -16.65 28.26 4.48
C GLY A 87 -15.53 27.53 3.76
N THR A 88 -14.65 26.80 4.40
CA THR A 88 -13.74 25.90 3.68
C THR A 88 -14.50 24.62 3.31
N ARG A 89 -15.41 24.73 2.34
CA ARG A 89 -15.89 23.56 1.61
C ARG A 89 -14.65 22.92 1.01
N THR A 90 -14.19 21.82 1.56
CA THR A 90 -13.28 20.93 0.85
C THR A 90 -13.95 20.65 -0.49
N HIS A 91 -13.41 21.19 -1.56
CA HIS A 91 -13.93 20.97 -2.90
C HIS A 91 -13.93 19.47 -3.14
N ARG A 92 -15.10 18.84 -3.03
CA ARG A 92 -15.25 17.45 -3.41
C ARG A 92 -14.97 17.38 -4.90
N LYS A 93 -14.11 16.46 -5.29
CA LYS A 93 -13.82 16.22 -6.70
C LYS A 93 -15.13 16.03 -7.45
N VAL A 94 -15.32 16.81 -8.50
CA VAL A 94 -16.48 16.65 -9.41
C VAL A 94 -16.20 15.40 -10.23
N ILE A 95 -17.02 14.36 -10.03
CA ILE A 95 -16.92 13.14 -10.81
C ILE A 95 -17.57 13.37 -12.16
N PRO A 96 -16.91 13.03 -13.29
CA PRO A 96 -17.47 13.17 -14.62
C PRO A 96 -18.80 12.42 -14.78
N LYS A 97 -19.55 12.74 -15.84
CA LYS A 97 -20.80 12.04 -16.17
C LYS A 97 -20.51 10.54 -16.32
N ALA A 98 -21.43 9.72 -15.78
CA ALA A 98 -21.32 8.28 -15.88
C ALA A 98 -21.42 7.81 -17.34
N GLN A 99 -20.50 6.95 -17.72
CA GLN A 99 -20.50 6.32 -19.05
C GLN A 99 -21.30 5.02 -19.05
N LYS A 100 -21.40 4.35 -17.90
CA LYS A 100 -22.16 3.10 -17.75
C LYS A 100 -22.98 3.12 -16.46
N ILE A 101 -24.25 2.72 -16.58
CA ILE A 101 -25.15 2.62 -15.43
C ILE A 101 -25.31 1.14 -15.08
N ILE A 102 -25.06 0.82 -13.81
CA ILE A 102 -25.22 -0.52 -13.24
C ILE A 102 -26.44 -0.48 -12.32
N GLN A 103 -27.49 -1.22 -12.69
CA GLN A 103 -28.67 -1.39 -11.84
C GLN A 103 -28.35 -2.42 -10.75
N VAL A 104 -28.44 -1.99 -9.51
CA VAL A 104 -28.15 -2.84 -8.34
C VAL A 104 -29.46 -3.35 -7.76
N PRO A 105 -29.63 -4.67 -7.66
CA PRO A 105 -30.83 -5.25 -7.06
C PRO A 105 -30.93 -4.87 -5.57
N ARG A 106 -32.14 -4.70 -5.09
CA ARG A 106 -32.42 -4.44 -3.68
C ARG A 106 -32.15 -5.68 -2.84
N ASP A 107 -31.54 -5.52 -1.68
CA ASP A 107 -31.40 -6.59 -0.71
C ASP A 107 -32.77 -7.03 -0.20
N LYS A 108 -32.98 -8.33 -0.02
CA LYS A 108 -34.23 -8.89 0.53
C LYS A 108 -34.26 -8.79 2.06
N ILE A 109 -33.14 -8.97 2.72
CA ILE A 109 -32.99 -9.05 4.16
C ILE A 109 -32.24 -7.84 4.69
N CYS A 110 -32.61 -7.38 5.87
CA CYS A 110 -31.96 -6.25 6.53
C CYS A 110 -30.52 -6.61 6.91
N PRO A 111 -29.52 -5.79 6.51
CA PRO A 111 -28.12 -6.05 6.83
C PRO A 111 -27.79 -5.88 8.31
N ASN A 112 -28.60 -5.12 9.04
CA ASN A 112 -28.34 -4.82 10.45
C ASN A 112 -28.95 -5.87 11.39
N CYS A 113 -30.25 -6.12 11.29
CA CYS A 113 -30.91 -7.07 12.18
C CYS A 113 -31.01 -8.49 11.62
N LYS A 114 -30.71 -8.71 10.34
CA LYS A 114 -30.73 -9.99 9.61
C LYS A 114 -32.05 -10.80 9.64
N ASN A 115 -33.01 -10.39 10.49
CA ASN A 115 -34.23 -11.12 10.77
C ASN A 115 -35.51 -10.54 10.15
N SER A 116 -35.42 -9.42 9.41
CA SER A 116 -36.57 -8.80 8.79
C SER A 116 -36.38 -8.51 7.31
N PHE A 117 -37.44 -8.73 6.54
CA PHE A 117 -37.48 -8.39 5.13
C PHE A 117 -37.55 -6.86 4.96
N LEU A 118 -36.81 -6.37 3.97
CA LEU A 118 -36.81 -4.95 3.62
C LEU A 118 -38.08 -4.63 2.78
N ARG A 119 -38.88 -3.66 3.22
CA ARG A 119 -39.98 -3.15 2.45
C ARG A 119 -39.46 -2.33 1.24
N LYS A 120 -40.20 -2.45 0.12
CA LYS A 120 -39.89 -1.68 -1.09
C LYS A 120 -40.12 -0.18 -0.84
N THR A 121 -39.23 0.66 -1.35
CA THR A 121 -39.35 2.14 -1.27
C THR A 121 -39.00 2.77 -2.60
N ASP A 122 -39.51 3.96 -2.85
CA ASP A 122 -39.18 4.73 -4.06
C ASP A 122 -37.89 5.53 -3.93
N LYS A 123 -37.23 5.47 -2.77
CA LYS A 123 -35.94 6.15 -2.55
C LYS A 123 -34.83 5.47 -3.33
N VAL A 124 -34.18 6.26 -4.18
CA VAL A 124 -33.06 5.79 -4.99
C VAL A 124 -31.74 6.10 -4.30
N ALA A 125 -30.86 5.12 -4.25
CA ALA A 125 -29.44 5.30 -3.90
C ALA A 125 -28.62 5.30 -5.18
N GLU A 126 -27.72 6.26 -5.31
CA GLU A 126 -26.83 6.36 -6.47
C GLU A 126 -25.38 6.60 -6.00
N ARG A 127 -24.44 6.03 -6.76
CA ARG A 127 -23.02 6.23 -6.53
C ARG A 127 -22.23 6.19 -7.82
N ASN A 128 -21.41 7.21 -8.03
CA ASN A 128 -20.48 7.24 -9.16
C ASN A 128 -19.10 6.76 -8.69
N ILE A 129 -18.53 5.82 -9.43
CA ILE A 129 -17.22 5.23 -9.18
C ILE A 129 -16.41 5.29 -10.47
N ILE A 130 -15.19 5.81 -10.37
CA ILE A 130 -14.21 5.81 -11.46
C ILE A 130 -13.43 4.50 -11.36
N ASP A 131 -13.41 3.70 -12.41
CA ASP A 131 -12.70 2.43 -12.40
C ASP A 131 -11.91 2.19 -13.67
N LEU A 132 -10.94 1.29 -13.60
CA LEU A 132 -10.20 0.79 -14.75
C LEU A 132 -10.74 -0.56 -15.16
N VAL A 133 -11.06 -0.67 -16.45
CA VAL A 133 -11.46 -1.93 -17.07
C VAL A 133 -10.32 -2.44 -17.92
N PHE A 134 -9.85 -3.63 -17.58
CA PHE A 134 -8.78 -4.32 -18.28
C PHE A 134 -9.38 -5.13 -19.43
N LEU A 135 -9.05 -4.75 -20.63
CA LEU A 135 -9.38 -5.44 -21.86
C LEU A 135 -8.14 -6.20 -22.37
N LYS A 136 -8.31 -7.13 -23.30
CA LYS A 136 -7.18 -7.91 -23.85
C LYS A 136 -6.06 -7.03 -24.42
N SER A 137 -6.40 -5.90 -25.01
CA SER A 137 -5.46 -5.01 -25.72
C SER A 137 -5.33 -3.62 -25.11
N ALA A 138 -6.11 -3.27 -24.08
CA ALA A 138 -6.12 -1.91 -23.54
C ALA A 138 -6.67 -1.84 -22.11
N ILE A 139 -6.27 -0.80 -21.39
CA ILE A 139 -6.87 -0.43 -20.10
C ILE A 139 -7.69 0.85 -20.33
N LYS A 140 -8.95 0.83 -19.97
CA LYS A 140 -9.84 1.99 -20.13
C LYS A 140 -10.36 2.50 -18.79
N LYS A 141 -10.30 3.82 -18.59
CA LYS A 141 -10.99 4.48 -17.49
C LYS A 141 -12.47 4.59 -17.82
N ILE A 142 -13.33 4.08 -16.95
CA ILE A 142 -14.79 4.13 -17.10
C ILE A 142 -15.39 4.68 -15.79
N VAL A 143 -16.38 5.57 -15.94
CA VAL A 143 -17.18 6.06 -14.81
C VAL A 143 -18.48 5.26 -14.75
N PHE A 144 -18.59 4.45 -13.72
CA PHE A 144 -19.78 3.66 -13.43
C PHE A 144 -20.72 4.43 -12.51
N LYS A 145 -22.01 4.44 -12.82
CA LYS A 145 -23.05 4.89 -11.92
C LYS A 145 -23.82 3.67 -11.40
N TYR A 146 -23.61 3.34 -10.15
CA TYR A 146 -24.41 2.34 -9.45
C TYR A 146 -25.71 2.98 -8.99
N ARG A 147 -26.84 2.39 -9.38
CA ARG A 147 -28.18 2.88 -9.06
C ARG A 147 -29.04 1.74 -8.55
N GLY A 148 -29.75 1.96 -7.45
CA GLY A 148 -30.66 0.96 -6.91
C GLY A 148 -31.65 1.56 -5.91
N PHE A 149 -32.76 0.88 -5.69
CA PHE A 149 -33.77 1.30 -4.72
C PHE A 149 -33.37 0.91 -3.30
N GLN A 150 -33.57 1.82 -2.35
CA GLN A 150 -33.36 1.52 -0.94
C GLN A 150 -34.46 0.64 -0.41
N GLY A 151 -34.14 -0.15 0.59
CA GLY A 151 -35.12 -0.93 1.36
C GLY A 151 -35.33 -0.33 2.76
N TYR A 152 -36.55 -0.27 3.22
CA TYR A 152 -36.87 0.15 4.58
C TYR A 152 -37.03 -1.08 5.51
N CYS A 153 -36.30 -1.08 6.62
CA CYS A 153 -36.43 -2.10 7.66
C CYS A 153 -37.40 -1.64 8.75
N PRO A 154 -38.58 -2.29 8.94
CA PRO A 154 -39.53 -1.90 9.97
C PRO A 154 -38.98 -2.10 11.38
N LYS A 155 -38.16 -3.13 11.61
CA LYS A 155 -37.58 -3.45 12.93
C LYS A 155 -36.52 -2.43 13.35
N CYS A 156 -35.66 -2.00 12.42
CA CYS A 156 -34.58 -1.04 12.70
C CYS A 156 -35.02 0.42 12.45
N SER A 157 -36.21 0.62 11.86
CA SER A 157 -36.73 1.95 11.45
C SER A 157 -35.73 2.75 10.57
N ARG A 158 -34.99 2.04 9.69
CA ARG A 158 -33.91 2.63 8.87
C ARG A 158 -34.02 2.23 7.41
N TYR A 159 -33.56 3.14 6.55
CA TYR A 159 -33.37 2.87 5.13
C TYR A 159 -31.97 2.28 4.90
N HIS A 160 -31.90 1.27 4.06
CA HIS A 160 -30.66 0.61 3.69
C HIS A 160 -30.47 0.68 2.17
N SER A 161 -29.32 1.15 1.74
CA SER A 161 -28.92 1.08 0.34
C SER A 161 -28.59 -0.37 -0.03
N PRO A 162 -28.74 -0.78 -1.30
CA PRO A 162 -28.36 -2.11 -1.76
C PRO A 162 -26.90 -2.46 -1.45
N SER A 163 -26.61 -3.74 -1.24
CA SER A 163 -25.27 -4.25 -0.94
C SER A 163 -24.24 -3.86 -1.99
N GLY A 164 -24.61 -3.94 -3.27
CA GLY A 164 -23.73 -3.52 -4.36
C GLY A 164 -23.40 -2.02 -4.39
N ILE A 165 -24.10 -1.18 -3.62
CA ILE A 165 -23.75 0.23 -3.41
C ILE A 165 -23.00 0.39 -2.09
N ARG A 166 -23.39 -0.36 -1.05
CA ARG A 166 -22.76 -0.31 0.28
C ARG A 166 -21.34 -0.89 0.33
N GLN A 167 -20.95 -1.72 -0.65
CA GLN A 167 -19.58 -2.23 -0.76
C GLN A 167 -18.54 -1.11 -0.94
N PHE A 168 -18.96 0.06 -1.42
CA PHE A 168 -18.07 1.22 -1.54
C PHE A 168 -18.13 2.06 -0.29
N ASP A 169 -16.98 2.36 0.29
CA ASP A 169 -16.88 3.28 1.42
C ASP A 169 -17.45 4.67 1.08
N ARG A 170 -17.93 5.38 2.10
CA ARG A 170 -18.62 6.67 1.93
C ARG A 170 -17.84 7.71 1.11
N GLN A 171 -16.53 7.66 1.18
CA GLN A 171 -15.62 8.59 0.50
C GLN A 171 -14.89 7.96 -0.69
N GLN A 172 -15.12 6.68 -0.95
CA GLN A 172 -14.47 5.97 -2.04
C GLN A 172 -14.99 6.48 -3.39
N ILE A 173 -14.10 6.94 -4.24
CA ILE A 173 -14.36 7.44 -5.59
C ILE A 173 -13.82 6.45 -6.62
N TYR A 174 -12.75 5.74 -6.28
CA TYR A 174 -12.05 4.82 -7.19
C TYR A 174 -12.49 3.38 -6.94
N GLY A 175 -12.78 2.68 -8.02
CA GLY A 175 -13.16 1.27 -8.01
C GLY A 175 -11.98 0.33 -7.74
N HIS A 176 -12.30 -0.95 -7.66
CA HIS A 176 -11.33 -1.96 -7.30
C HIS A 176 -10.20 -2.11 -8.35
N GLY A 177 -10.55 -2.12 -9.64
CA GLY A 177 -9.57 -2.21 -10.72
C GLY A 177 -8.57 -1.06 -10.71
N PHE A 178 -9.05 0.16 -10.42
CA PHE A 178 -8.20 1.34 -10.28
C PHE A 178 -7.24 1.21 -9.08
N GLN A 179 -7.74 0.72 -7.95
CA GLN A 179 -6.95 0.52 -6.73
C GLN A 179 -5.90 -0.57 -6.92
N VAL A 180 -6.29 -1.71 -7.50
CA VAL A 180 -5.36 -2.82 -7.77
C VAL A 180 -4.27 -2.41 -8.74
N TRP A 181 -4.60 -1.63 -9.78
CA TRP A 181 -3.59 -1.10 -10.70
C TRP A 181 -2.55 -0.24 -9.96
N MET A 182 -2.98 0.65 -9.05
CA MET A 182 -2.05 1.46 -8.26
C MET A 182 -1.18 0.62 -7.33
N VAL A 183 -1.76 -0.41 -6.70
CA VAL A 183 -1.04 -1.34 -5.84
C VAL A 183 0.01 -2.11 -6.63
N TYR A 184 -0.35 -2.62 -7.81
CA TYR A 184 0.59 -3.29 -8.71
C TYR A 184 1.77 -2.39 -9.09
N GLN A 185 1.51 -1.13 -9.47
CA GLN A 185 2.57 -0.17 -9.79
C GLN A 185 3.50 0.08 -8.59
N ARG A 186 2.95 0.05 -7.37
CA ARG A 186 3.73 0.31 -6.16
C ARG A 186 4.54 -0.89 -5.69
N LEU A 187 3.95 -2.06 -5.67
CA LEU A 187 4.56 -3.26 -5.09
C LEU A 187 5.42 -4.01 -6.10
N GLU A 188 4.88 -4.28 -7.28
CA GLU A 188 5.59 -5.04 -8.32
C GLU A 188 6.62 -4.19 -9.04
N LEU A 189 6.22 -3.03 -9.55
CA LEU A 189 7.11 -2.13 -10.28
C LEU A 189 7.90 -1.19 -9.35
N ARG A 190 7.65 -1.21 -8.05
CA ARG A 190 8.32 -0.42 -7.01
C ARG A 190 8.34 1.09 -7.28
N LEU A 191 7.38 1.59 -8.06
CA LEU A 191 7.32 3.00 -8.42
C LEU A 191 6.95 3.88 -7.22
N PRO A 192 7.59 5.05 -7.05
CA PRO A 192 7.20 6.01 -6.02
C PRO A 192 5.82 6.59 -6.31
N TYR A 193 5.06 6.94 -5.26
CA TYR A 193 3.69 7.46 -5.42
C TYR A 193 3.57 8.66 -6.34
N ARG A 194 4.55 9.54 -6.36
CA ARG A 194 4.57 10.71 -7.26
C ARG A 194 4.60 10.28 -8.73
N THR A 195 5.39 9.27 -9.06
CA THR A 195 5.47 8.71 -10.42
C THR A 195 4.16 8.02 -10.79
N ILE A 196 3.54 7.26 -9.87
CA ILE A 196 2.25 6.61 -10.10
C ILE A 196 1.16 7.66 -10.37
N VAL A 197 1.10 8.72 -9.58
CA VAL A 197 0.12 9.82 -9.76
C VAL A 197 0.30 10.49 -11.12
N ARG A 198 1.54 10.76 -11.52
CA ARG A 198 1.86 11.34 -12.83
C ARG A 198 1.46 10.40 -13.98
N ALA A 199 1.75 9.11 -13.86
CA ALA A 199 1.33 8.13 -14.86
C ALA A 199 -0.20 8.03 -14.98
N ILE A 200 -0.94 8.13 -13.87
CA ILE A 200 -2.41 8.16 -13.88
C ILE A 200 -2.93 9.40 -14.62
N GLU A 201 -2.31 10.54 -14.39
CA GLU A 201 -2.70 11.78 -15.07
C GLU A 201 -2.41 11.71 -16.57
N GLU A 202 -1.23 11.24 -16.95
CA GLU A 202 -0.82 11.12 -18.35
C GLU A 202 -1.62 10.04 -19.12
N LEU A 203 -1.83 8.85 -18.52
CA LEU A 203 -2.48 7.73 -19.20
C LEU A 203 -4.00 7.80 -19.19
N PHE A 204 -4.59 8.30 -18.10
CA PHE A 204 -6.03 8.23 -17.88
C PHE A 204 -6.70 9.60 -17.76
N ASN A 205 -5.92 10.68 -17.88
CA ASN A 205 -6.39 12.05 -17.65
C ASN A 205 -7.19 12.14 -16.33
N GLU A 206 -6.59 11.64 -15.24
CA GLU A 206 -7.21 11.56 -13.93
C GLU A 206 -6.27 12.13 -12.87
N SER A 207 -6.59 13.29 -12.33
CA SER A 207 -5.77 13.92 -11.29
C SER A 207 -6.11 13.37 -9.91
N ILE A 208 -5.12 12.79 -9.25
CA ILE A 208 -5.20 12.30 -7.87
C ILE A 208 -4.01 12.84 -7.08
N ASN A 209 -4.10 12.82 -5.75
CA ASN A 209 -2.96 13.14 -4.90
C ASN A 209 -2.26 11.87 -4.39
N SER A 210 -1.01 12.01 -3.98
CA SER A 210 -0.20 10.90 -3.47
C SER A 210 -0.82 10.23 -2.23
N ASP A 211 -1.53 10.98 -1.39
CA ASP A 211 -2.22 10.44 -0.22
C ASP A 211 -3.38 9.51 -0.62
N THR A 212 -4.06 9.82 -1.71
CA THR A 212 -5.11 8.96 -2.24
C THR A 212 -4.53 7.65 -2.77
N ALA A 213 -3.40 7.73 -3.49
CA ALA A 213 -2.69 6.54 -3.96
C ALA A 213 -2.21 5.67 -2.79
N ALA A 214 -1.64 6.27 -1.74
CA ALA A 214 -1.22 5.55 -0.55
C ALA A 214 -2.39 4.86 0.19
N ARG A 215 -3.54 5.53 0.29
CA ARG A 215 -4.75 4.94 0.90
C ARG A 215 -5.29 3.74 0.13
N CYS A 216 -5.04 3.64 -1.17
CA CYS A 216 -5.47 2.48 -1.95
C CYS A 216 -4.82 1.18 -1.47
N LEU A 217 -3.56 1.19 -1.01
CA LEU A 217 -2.94 0.02 -0.40
C LEU A 217 -3.72 -0.45 0.82
N THR A 218 -4.10 0.49 1.70
CA THR A 218 -4.89 0.18 2.90
C THR A 218 -6.26 -0.40 2.56
N TYR A 219 -6.93 0.09 1.52
CA TYR A 219 -8.22 -0.45 1.09
C TYR A 219 -8.07 -1.86 0.53
N VAL A 220 -7.09 -2.08 -0.35
CA VAL A 220 -6.84 -3.38 -0.95
C VAL A 220 -6.40 -4.40 0.11
N SER A 221 -5.51 -4.02 1.04
CA SER A 221 -5.10 -4.86 2.15
C SER A 221 -6.31 -5.33 2.99
N ARG A 222 -7.20 -4.42 3.37
CA ARG A 222 -8.42 -4.77 4.11
C ARG A 222 -9.36 -5.70 3.32
N PHE A 223 -9.47 -5.46 2.01
CA PHE A 223 -10.32 -6.28 1.15
C PHE A 223 -9.83 -7.73 1.07
N TYR A 224 -8.52 -7.94 1.06
CA TYR A 224 -7.91 -9.27 0.96
C TYR A 224 -7.52 -9.89 2.32
N GLN A 225 -7.86 -9.26 3.45
CA GLN A 225 -7.49 -9.73 4.79
C GLN A 225 -7.93 -11.17 5.07
N GLU A 226 -9.15 -11.55 4.67
CA GLU A 226 -9.65 -12.92 4.84
C GLU A 226 -8.87 -13.91 3.96
N THR A 227 -8.46 -13.51 2.77
CA THR A 227 -7.66 -14.34 1.86
C THR A 227 -6.27 -14.56 2.43
N GLU A 228 -5.64 -13.52 2.97
CA GLU A 228 -4.36 -13.59 3.66
C GLU A 228 -4.41 -14.57 4.83
N GLN A 229 -5.43 -14.49 5.68
CA GLN A 229 -5.61 -15.41 6.80
C GLN A 229 -5.78 -16.87 6.35
N LYS A 230 -6.51 -17.12 5.26
CA LYS A 230 -6.65 -18.45 4.68
C LYS A 230 -5.33 -18.98 4.12
N LEU A 231 -4.58 -18.13 3.41
CA LEU A 231 -3.27 -18.51 2.88
C LEU A 231 -2.28 -18.82 4.01
N LEU A 232 -2.24 -17.98 5.05
CA LEU A 232 -1.40 -18.20 6.22
C LEU A 232 -1.78 -19.52 6.93
N GLY A 233 -3.08 -19.77 7.13
CA GLY A 233 -3.55 -21.03 7.70
C GLY A 233 -3.16 -22.26 6.87
N ASN A 234 -3.22 -22.15 5.55
CA ASN A 234 -2.78 -23.23 4.66
C ASN A 234 -1.26 -23.45 4.74
N LEU A 235 -0.46 -22.38 4.81
CA LEU A 235 0.98 -22.46 4.97
C LEU A 235 1.37 -23.15 6.29
N LEU A 236 0.75 -22.74 7.39
CA LEU A 236 1.03 -23.31 8.73
C LEU A 236 0.59 -24.77 8.89
N ASN A 237 -0.35 -25.22 8.07
CA ASN A 237 -0.81 -26.61 8.06
C ASN A 237 0.06 -27.54 7.19
N ASN A 238 1.01 -27.00 6.45
CA ASN A 238 1.94 -27.81 5.67
C ASN A 238 3.08 -28.34 6.57
N PRO A 239 3.57 -29.57 6.32
CA PRO A 239 4.63 -30.19 7.11
C PRO A 239 5.98 -29.46 6.98
N PHE A 240 6.15 -28.68 5.93
CA PHE A 240 7.38 -27.91 5.68
C PHE A 240 7.03 -26.47 5.30
N VAL A 241 7.67 -25.51 5.96
CA VAL A 241 7.59 -24.09 5.63
C VAL A 241 9.03 -23.62 5.35
N HIS A 242 9.31 -23.22 4.11
CA HIS A 242 10.58 -22.59 3.74
C HIS A 242 10.45 -21.07 3.94
N VAL A 243 11.37 -20.51 4.70
CA VAL A 243 11.42 -19.07 4.97
C VAL A 243 12.74 -18.54 4.41
N ASP A 244 12.64 -17.64 3.43
CA ASP A 244 13.78 -16.85 2.96
C ASP A 244 13.91 -15.59 3.81
N GLU A 245 15.15 -15.25 4.19
CA GLU A 245 15.50 -14.00 4.89
C GLU A 245 15.52 -12.80 3.95
#